data_9c262249dba7babb1f58ac8411075a57
#
_entry.id   9c262249dba7babb1f58ac8411075a57
#
_cell.length_a   1.000
_cell.length_b   1.000
_cell.length_c   1.000
_cell.angle_alpha   90.00
_cell.angle_beta   90.00
_cell.angle_gamma   90.00
#
_symmetry.space_group_name_H-M   'P 1'
#
loop_
_entity.id
_entity.type
_entity.pdbx_description
1 polymer ?
#
loop_
_entity_poly.entity_id
_entity_poly.type
_entity_poly.pdbx_seq_one_letter_code
_entity_poly.pdbx_strand_id
1 'polypeptide(L)'
;LILPALIAVSVLAAGPDTALAYAEAMARAEKYEKDPQAQMYRLNRLYPPLAKAMPAIFEACAPGAATTGKPNFTVVLSFKAGAFDAIRHTSDHPIAQCVAGKMGALKYAPPPFPDFAEEIHLKMAGE
;
A
#
# COMPACT_ATOMS: atom_id res chain seq x y z
N LEU A 1 -29.41 -7.76 -24.21
CA LEU A 1 -29.03 -7.50 -24.07
C LEU A 1 -28.64 -6.68 -23.30
N ILE A 2 -28.35 -6.40 -23.10
CA ILE A 2 -28.08 -5.70 -22.61
C ILE A 2 -27.51 -5.52 -21.46
N LEU A 3 -27.30 -5.83 -21.09
CA LEU A 3 -26.82 -5.79 -20.13
C LEU A 3 -25.74 -5.30 -19.81
N PRO A 4 -25.29 -5.44 -20.05
CA PRO A 4 -24.07 -5.25 -19.99
C PRO A 4 -23.73 -4.13 -19.30
N ALA A 5 -24.16 -3.53 -19.48
CA ALA A 5 -23.87 -2.35 -19.04
C ALA A 5 -23.53 -2.30 -17.64
N LEU A 6 -24.00 -2.42 -17.22
CA LEU A 6 -23.88 -2.26 -16.08
C LEU A 6 -22.79 -2.32 -15.42
N ILE A 7 -22.44 -2.72 -15.43
CA ILE A 7 -21.43 -2.96 -14.85
C ILE A 7 -20.50 -2.10 -14.51
N ALA A 8 -20.23 -1.94 -15.12
CA ALA A 8 -19.15 -1.19 -15.07
C ALA A 8 -19.14 -0.38 -13.93
N VAL A 9 -19.48 0.18 -13.99
CA VAL A 9 -19.51 0.98 -13.10
C VAL A 9 -18.99 0.91 -11.89
N SER A 10 -19.55 0.53 -11.51
CA SER A 10 -19.33 0.51 -10.22
C SER A 10 -18.02 0.62 -9.79
N VAL A 11 -17.64 0.08 -10.08
CA VAL A 11 -16.45 0.02 -9.79
C VAL A 11 -15.71 1.04 -9.34
N LEU A 12 -15.58 1.61 -9.87
CA LEU A 12 -14.77 2.55 -9.67
C LEU A 12 -14.77 3.10 -8.43
N ALA A 13 -15.35 3.45 -8.16
CA ALA A 13 -15.39 4.26 -7.05
C ALA A 13 -14.69 3.71 -5.87
N ALA A 14 -13.93 4.45 -5.26
CA ALA A 14 -13.34 4.13 -3.99
C ALA A 14 -14.48 4.26 -3.01
N GLY A 15 -15.28 3.30 -2.95
CA GLY A 15 -16.45 3.39 -2.12
C GLY A 15 -16.26 2.86 -0.72
N PRO A 16 -17.36 2.58 -0.05
CA PRO A 16 -17.33 2.07 1.32
C PRO A 16 -16.52 0.80 1.48
N ASP A 17 -16.53 -0.07 0.49
CA ASP A 17 -15.76 -1.30 0.56
C ASP A 17 -14.26 -1.04 0.64
N THR A 18 -13.79 -0.08 -0.14
CA THR A 18 -12.37 0.29 -0.11
C THR A 18 -12.00 0.89 1.24
N ALA A 19 -12.85 1.78 1.75
CA ALA A 19 -12.58 2.40 3.04
C ALA A 19 -12.60 1.37 4.16
N LEU A 20 -13.53 0.41 4.10
CA LEU A 20 -13.61 -0.63 5.11
C LEU A 20 -12.39 -1.54 5.07
N ALA A 21 -11.95 -1.94 3.86
CA ALA A 21 -10.78 -2.78 3.73
C ALA A 21 -9.53 -2.08 4.24
N TYR A 22 -9.43 -0.77 3.99
CA TYR A 22 -8.31 0.01 4.50
C TYR A 22 -8.34 0.07 6.02
N ALA A 23 -9.51 0.33 6.61
CA ALA A 23 -9.64 0.43 8.06
C ALA A 23 -9.31 -0.90 8.73
N GLU A 24 -9.73 -2.01 8.14
CA GLU A 24 -9.42 -3.33 8.69
C GLU A 24 -7.93 -3.61 8.62
N ALA A 25 -7.28 -3.25 7.51
CA ALA A 25 -5.84 -3.44 7.39
C ALA A 25 -5.08 -2.56 8.39
N MET A 26 -5.55 -1.34 8.61
CA MET A 26 -4.94 -0.46 9.60
C MET A 26 -5.04 -1.04 11.01
N ALA A 27 -6.19 -1.62 11.34
CA ALA A 27 -6.36 -2.23 12.66
C ALA A 27 -5.38 -3.38 12.85
N ARG A 28 -5.15 -4.17 11.81
CA ARG A 28 -4.16 -5.24 11.89
C ARG A 28 -2.75 -4.71 12.01
N ALA A 29 -2.44 -3.62 11.30
CA ALA A 29 -1.12 -3.00 11.40
C ALA A 29 -0.87 -2.53 12.83
N GLU A 30 -1.87 -1.93 13.48
CA GLU A 30 -1.75 -1.50 14.87
C GLU A 30 -1.50 -2.67 15.81
N LYS A 31 -2.14 -3.80 15.52
CA LYS A 31 -1.99 -5.00 16.35
C LYS A 31 -0.54 -5.45 16.43
N TYR A 32 0.21 -5.29 15.35
CA TYR A 32 1.59 -5.77 15.30
C TYR A 32 2.63 -4.66 15.44
N GLU A 33 2.20 -3.45 15.66
CA GLU A 33 3.11 -2.30 15.66
C GLU A 33 4.28 -2.46 16.61
N LYS A 34 4.04 -2.98 17.79
CA LYS A 34 5.07 -3.11 18.84
C LYS A 34 5.51 -4.54 19.08
N ASP A 35 5.11 -5.45 18.22
CA ASP A 35 5.47 -6.85 18.37
C ASP A 35 6.93 -7.06 17.98
N PRO A 36 7.73 -7.71 18.86
CA PRO A 36 9.17 -7.89 18.57
C PRO A 36 9.46 -8.73 17.33
N GLN A 37 8.67 -9.76 17.04
CA GLN A 37 8.89 -10.57 15.84
C GLN A 37 8.54 -9.77 14.61
N ALA A 38 7.49 -8.96 14.67
CA ALA A 38 7.12 -8.09 13.56
C ALA A 38 8.23 -7.08 13.30
N GLN A 39 8.83 -6.54 14.36
CA GLN A 39 9.92 -5.58 14.22
C GLN A 39 11.12 -6.21 13.52
N MET A 40 11.48 -7.42 13.91
CA MET A 40 12.59 -8.12 13.25
C MET A 40 12.31 -8.37 11.78
N TYR A 41 11.08 -8.75 11.45
CA TYR A 41 10.67 -8.93 10.07
C TYR A 41 10.78 -7.63 9.29
N ARG A 42 10.29 -6.52 9.84
CA ARG A 42 10.37 -5.23 9.18
C ARG A 42 11.81 -4.85 8.85
N LEU A 43 12.67 -4.93 9.86
CA LEU A 43 14.04 -4.46 9.71
C LEU A 43 14.88 -5.36 8.81
N ASN A 44 14.64 -6.65 8.82
CA ASN A 44 15.50 -7.59 8.11
C ASN A 44 14.95 -8.09 6.80
N ARG A 45 13.63 -8.12 6.63
CA ARG A 45 13.03 -8.75 5.48
C ARG A 45 12.14 -7.83 4.66
N LEU A 46 11.45 -6.89 5.29
CA LEU A 46 10.48 -6.06 4.60
C LEU A 46 11.08 -4.76 4.09
N TYR A 47 11.70 -3.99 4.98
CA TYR A 47 12.18 -2.67 4.61
C TYR A 47 13.35 -2.65 3.65
N PRO A 48 14.37 -3.51 3.76
CA PRO A 48 15.51 -3.40 2.86
C PRO A 48 15.16 -3.51 1.37
N PRO A 49 14.41 -4.53 0.91
CA PRO A 49 14.06 -4.56 -0.51
C PRO A 49 13.10 -3.45 -0.89
N LEU A 50 12.22 -3.03 0.02
CA LEU A 50 11.30 -1.95 -0.27
C LEU A 50 12.05 -0.64 -0.43
N ALA A 51 12.97 -0.33 0.48
CA ALA A 51 13.78 0.89 0.38
C ALA A 51 14.60 0.90 -0.90
N LYS A 52 15.06 -0.25 -1.35
CA LYS A 52 15.82 -0.33 -2.59
C LYS A 52 14.94 -0.05 -3.81
N ALA A 53 13.69 -0.47 -3.77
CA ALA A 53 12.79 -0.32 -4.92
C ALA A 53 12.14 1.06 -5.00
N MET A 54 11.97 1.75 -3.88
CA MET A 54 11.17 2.97 -3.85
C MET A 54 11.69 4.11 -4.72
N PRO A 55 13.00 4.39 -4.80
CA PRO A 55 13.44 5.50 -5.66
C PRO A 55 13.00 5.33 -7.12
N ALA A 56 13.11 4.13 -7.67
CA ALA A 56 12.69 3.89 -9.04
C ALA A 56 11.18 4.00 -9.19
N ILE A 57 10.43 3.58 -8.17
CA ILE A 57 8.97 3.69 -8.19
C ILE A 57 8.57 5.17 -8.19
N PHE A 58 9.17 5.98 -7.32
CA PHE A 58 8.88 7.40 -7.27
C PHE A 58 9.23 8.08 -8.59
N GLU A 59 10.38 7.75 -9.16
CA GLU A 59 10.78 8.36 -10.43
C GLU A 59 9.82 7.98 -11.54
N ALA A 60 9.36 6.75 -11.57
CA ALA A 60 8.44 6.30 -12.61
C ALA A 60 7.07 6.98 -12.48
N CYS A 61 6.61 7.22 -11.26
CA CYS A 61 5.27 7.77 -11.03
C CYS A 61 5.23 9.28 -10.99
N ALA A 62 6.34 9.93 -10.61
CA ALA A 62 6.41 11.37 -10.44
C ALA A 62 7.84 11.83 -10.65
N PRO A 63 8.29 11.92 -11.91
CA PRO A 63 9.68 12.25 -12.19
C PRO A 63 10.10 13.60 -11.62
N GLY A 64 11.38 13.69 -11.28
CA GLY A 64 11.98 14.94 -10.84
C GLY A 64 11.96 15.09 -9.33
N ALA A 65 12.78 16.02 -8.85
CA ALA A 65 12.98 16.22 -7.43
C ALA A 65 11.99 17.21 -6.81
N ALA A 66 11.24 17.95 -7.64
CA ALA A 66 10.30 18.93 -7.12
C ALA A 66 9.19 18.24 -6.32
N THR A 67 8.78 18.88 -5.23
CA THR A 67 7.73 18.32 -4.39
C THR A 67 6.34 18.87 -4.71
N THR A 68 6.27 19.93 -5.51
CA THR A 68 5.00 20.56 -5.87
C THR A 68 4.13 19.57 -6.64
N GLY A 69 2.90 19.44 -6.22
CA GLY A 69 1.94 18.55 -6.88
C GLY A 69 2.08 17.09 -6.49
N LYS A 70 3.02 16.74 -5.63
CA LYS A 70 3.18 15.38 -5.16
C LYS A 70 2.45 15.18 -3.84
N PRO A 71 1.81 14.03 -3.63
CA PRO A 71 1.04 13.81 -2.41
C PRO A 71 1.88 13.22 -1.28
N ASN A 72 1.40 13.45 -0.06
CA ASN A 72 1.78 12.63 1.08
C ASN A 72 0.61 11.70 1.33
N PHE A 73 0.86 10.42 1.51
CA PHE A 73 -0.23 9.49 1.72
C PHE A 73 0.27 8.25 2.45
N THR A 74 -0.67 7.48 2.95
CA THR A 74 -0.36 6.28 3.72
C THR A 74 -0.86 5.06 2.96
N VAL A 75 -0.04 4.03 2.90
CA VAL A 75 -0.46 2.73 2.37
C VAL A 75 -0.35 1.70 3.46
N VAL A 76 -1.12 0.64 3.35
CA VAL A 76 -1.02 -0.50 4.26
C VAL A 76 -0.80 -1.74 3.40
N LEU A 77 0.31 -2.40 3.64
CA LEU A 77 0.58 -3.69 3.03
C LEU A 77 -0.17 -4.74 3.85
N SER A 78 -1.03 -5.50 3.23
CA SER A 78 -1.77 -6.52 3.97
C SER A 78 -1.42 -7.91 3.45
N PHE A 79 -1.33 -8.84 4.38
CA PHE A 79 -0.96 -10.22 4.11
C PHE A 79 -2.10 -11.13 4.53
N LYS A 80 -2.22 -12.27 3.87
CA LYS A 80 -3.27 -13.22 4.14
C LYS A 80 -2.68 -14.61 4.01
N ALA A 81 -2.91 -15.44 5.01
CA ALA A 81 -2.35 -16.80 5.02
C ALA A 81 -0.84 -16.80 4.85
N GLY A 82 -0.16 -15.78 5.36
CA GLY A 82 1.28 -15.69 5.31
C GLY A 82 1.87 -15.22 3.99
N ALA A 83 1.04 -14.74 3.07
CA ALA A 83 1.50 -14.25 1.78
C ALA A 83 0.95 -12.85 1.53
N PHE A 84 1.67 -12.05 0.73
CA PHE A 84 1.19 -10.72 0.39
C PHE A 84 -0.15 -10.83 -0.32
N ASP A 85 -1.12 -10.03 0.13
CA ASP A 85 -2.46 -10.05 -0.40
C ASP A 85 -2.77 -8.79 -1.19
N ALA A 86 -2.58 -7.63 -0.59
CA ALA A 86 -2.95 -6.38 -1.25
C ALA A 86 -2.28 -5.21 -0.58
N ILE A 87 -2.22 -4.10 -1.32
CA ILE A 87 -1.82 -2.82 -0.76
C ILE A 87 -3.08 -1.97 -0.74
N ARG A 88 -3.31 -1.30 0.39
CA ARG A 88 -4.53 -0.53 0.60
C ARG A 88 -4.18 0.92 0.85
N HIS A 89 -5.00 1.84 0.32
CA HIS A 89 -4.88 3.26 0.58
C HIS A 89 -6.21 3.92 0.24
N THR A 90 -6.36 5.17 0.64
CA THR A 90 -7.60 5.90 0.39
C THR A 90 -7.39 7.11 -0.51
N SER A 91 -6.18 7.34 -0.99
CA SER A 91 -5.90 8.49 -1.82
C SER A 91 -6.43 8.30 -3.23
N ASP A 92 -7.08 9.32 -3.79
CA ASP A 92 -7.49 9.30 -5.19
C ASP A 92 -6.50 10.04 -6.08
N HIS A 93 -5.37 10.49 -5.53
CA HIS A 93 -4.36 11.19 -6.29
C HIS A 93 -3.70 10.24 -7.28
N PRO A 94 -3.56 10.62 -8.57
CA PRO A 94 -3.00 9.70 -9.56
C PRO A 94 -1.60 9.21 -9.23
N ILE A 95 -0.76 10.06 -8.63
CA ILE A 95 0.59 9.65 -8.25
C ILE A 95 0.52 8.59 -7.15
N ALA A 96 -0.36 8.78 -6.16
CA ALA A 96 -0.51 7.81 -5.08
C ALA A 96 -0.97 6.46 -5.63
N GLN A 97 -1.91 6.48 -6.56
CA GLN A 97 -2.38 5.24 -7.17
C GLN A 97 -1.29 4.54 -7.95
N CYS A 98 -0.47 5.31 -8.67
CA CYS A 98 0.66 4.76 -9.40
C CYS A 98 1.67 4.11 -8.46
N VAL A 99 2.05 4.83 -7.40
CA VAL A 99 3.04 4.32 -6.44
C VAL A 99 2.51 3.06 -5.76
N ALA A 100 1.27 3.10 -5.28
CA ALA A 100 0.68 1.94 -4.62
C ALA A 100 0.61 0.73 -5.56
N GLY A 101 0.25 0.95 -6.82
CA GLY A 101 0.20 -0.14 -7.80
C GLY A 101 1.56 -0.79 -8.00
N LYS A 102 2.61 0.02 -8.10
CA LYS A 102 3.95 -0.52 -8.29
C LYS A 102 4.47 -1.21 -7.03
N MET A 103 4.14 -0.67 -5.85
CA MET A 103 4.50 -1.34 -4.61
C MET A 103 3.79 -2.69 -4.50
N GLY A 104 2.55 -2.77 -4.95
CA GLY A 104 1.78 -4.02 -4.92
C GLY A 104 2.32 -5.08 -5.85
N ALA A 105 3.14 -4.71 -6.83
CA ALA A 105 3.74 -5.66 -7.76
C ALA A 105 5.09 -6.20 -7.29
N LEU A 106 5.61 -5.70 -6.18
CA LEU A 106 6.86 -6.20 -5.63
C LEU A 106 6.64 -7.55 -4.95
N LYS A 107 7.73 -8.29 -4.77
CA LYS A 107 7.69 -9.56 -4.06
C LYS A 107 8.08 -9.35 -2.62
N TYR A 108 7.27 -9.86 -1.72
CA TYR A 108 7.47 -9.69 -0.28
C TYR A 108 7.76 -11.02 0.38
N ALA A 109 8.73 -11.04 1.28
CA ALA A 109 9.04 -12.22 2.05
C ALA A 109 7.86 -12.55 2.98
N PRO A 110 7.63 -13.82 3.27
CA PRO A 110 6.55 -14.18 4.19
C PRO A 110 6.76 -13.57 5.57
N PRO A 111 5.72 -12.99 6.16
CA PRO A 111 5.82 -12.43 7.51
C PRO A 111 5.66 -13.51 8.57
N PRO A 112 5.99 -13.18 9.84
CA PRO A 112 5.85 -14.15 10.93
C PRO A 112 4.41 -14.43 11.34
N PHE A 113 3.45 -13.61 10.87
CA PHE A 113 2.04 -13.78 11.24
C PHE A 113 1.21 -13.87 9.96
N PRO A 114 0.25 -14.80 9.88
CA PRO A 114 -0.51 -14.98 8.64
C PRO A 114 -1.36 -13.78 8.24
N ASP A 115 -1.79 -12.98 9.22
CA ASP A 115 -2.63 -11.80 8.96
C ASP A 115 -1.87 -10.51 9.16
N PHE A 116 -0.55 -10.53 8.96
CA PHE A 116 0.28 -9.35 9.17
C PHE A 116 -0.14 -8.20 8.28
N ALA A 117 0.04 -6.99 8.78
CA ALA A 117 -0.16 -5.78 7.99
C ALA A 117 0.85 -4.74 8.43
N GLU A 118 1.24 -3.88 7.51
CA GLU A 118 2.24 -2.85 7.79
C GLU A 118 1.80 -1.52 7.22
N GLU A 119 1.76 -0.51 8.07
CA GLU A 119 1.41 0.85 7.68
C GLU A 119 2.68 1.59 7.26
N ILE A 120 2.65 2.22 6.09
CA ILE A 120 3.80 2.95 5.58
C ILE A 120 3.35 4.34 5.15
N HIS A 121 3.99 5.36 5.72
CA HIS A 121 3.70 6.75 5.36
C HIS A 121 4.68 7.20 4.28
N LEU A 122 4.14 7.67 3.17
CA LEU A 122 4.94 8.11 2.04
C LEU A 122 4.84 9.61 1.93
N LYS A 123 5.97 10.28 2.07
CA LYS A 123 6.01 11.75 2.11
C LYS A 123 6.70 12.28 0.86
N MET A 124 6.03 12.20 -0.27
CA MET A 124 6.58 12.68 -1.52
C MET A 124 6.59 14.20 -1.60
N ALA A 125 5.64 14.84 -0.91
CA ALA A 125 5.58 16.30 -0.87
C ALA A 125 6.52 16.89 0.18
N GLY A 126 7.19 16.04 0.94
CA GLY A 126 8.07 16.50 2.00
C GLY A 126 7.32 16.76 3.29
N GLU A 127 7.94 17.50 4.18
CA GLU A 127 7.37 17.77 5.51
C GLU A 127 6.20 18.72 5.48
#